data_1930a67a8eeeef942fc301cd144f1953
#
_entry.id   1930a67a8eeeef942fc301cd144f1953
#
_cell.length_a   1.000
_cell.length_b   1.000
_cell.length_c   1.000
_cell.angle_alpha   90.00
_cell.angle_beta   90.00
_cell.angle_gamma   90.00
#
_symmetry.space_group_name_H-M   'P 1'
#
loop_
_entity.id
_entity.type
_entity.pdbx_description
1 polymer ?
#
loop_
_entity_poly.entity_id
_entity_poly.type
_entity_poly.pdbx_seq_one_letter_code
_entity_poly.pdbx_strand_id
1 'polypeptide(L)'
;MTEMNATEATEKKSLNFIEQAVENDLREGKNGGKVQTRFPPEPNGYLHIGHAKAICLDFGIAARYGGVCNLRFDDTNPTKEDMEYVEAIKEDIQWLGFQWGNEYYASDYFQQLWDFAVNLIKEGKAYIDEQNSEQIAAQKGTPTQPGTESPYRNRPIEESLELFNKMNSGETVSYTHLRAHETTLH
;
A
#
# COMPACT_ATOMS: atom_id res chain seq x y z
N MET A 1 -16.21 -18.03 -58.55
CA MET A 1 -15.14 -17.80 -57.55
C MET A 1 -15.62 -16.70 -56.66
N THR A 2 -16.18 -17.07 -55.50
CA THR A 2 -16.75 -16.12 -54.53
C THR A 2 -15.82 -16.12 -53.32
N GLU A 3 -15.11 -15.04 -53.15
CA GLU A 3 -14.26 -14.83 -51.99
C GLU A 3 -15.12 -14.57 -50.76
N MET A 4 -15.07 -15.49 -49.81
CA MET A 4 -15.65 -15.34 -48.52
C MET A 4 -14.70 -14.47 -47.64
N ASN A 5 -15.04 -13.22 -47.46
CA ASN A 5 -14.43 -12.37 -46.46
C ASN A 5 -14.84 -12.87 -45.08
N ALA A 6 -13.95 -13.58 -44.38
CA ALA A 6 -14.09 -13.88 -42.96
C ALA A 6 -13.72 -12.62 -42.19
N THR A 7 -14.76 -11.88 -41.75
CA THR A 7 -14.62 -10.79 -40.80
C THR A 7 -14.41 -11.46 -39.42
N GLU A 8 -13.18 -11.53 -38.95
CA GLU A 8 -12.89 -11.88 -37.56
C GLU A 8 -13.51 -10.80 -36.67
N ALA A 9 -14.65 -11.10 -36.12
CA ALA A 9 -15.22 -10.34 -35.01
C ALA A 9 -14.36 -10.63 -33.78
N THR A 10 -13.39 -9.74 -33.51
CA THR A 10 -12.69 -9.70 -32.22
C THR A 10 -13.74 -9.48 -31.13
N GLU A 11 -14.09 -10.54 -30.40
CA GLU A 11 -14.89 -10.43 -29.19
C GLU A 11 -14.25 -9.41 -28.27
N LYS A 12 -14.89 -8.27 -28.10
CA LYS A 12 -14.48 -7.26 -27.11
C LYS A 12 -14.62 -7.89 -25.73
N LYS A 13 -13.52 -8.45 -25.20
CA LYS A 13 -13.47 -8.98 -23.86
C LYS A 13 -13.90 -7.90 -22.87
N SER A 14 -14.93 -8.15 -22.08
CA SER A 14 -15.40 -7.22 -21.07
C SER A 14 -14.27 -6.90 -20.09
N LEU A 15 -13.99 -5.61 -19.91
CA LEU A 15 -13.00 -5.14 -18.96
C LEU A 15 -13.54 -5.27 -17.53
N ASN A 16 -12.70 -5.72 -16.61
CA ASN A 16 -13.03 -5.62 -15.19
C ASN A 16 -12.87 -4.17 -14.70
N PHE A 17 -13.32 -3.87 -13.47
CA PHE A 17 -13.33 -2.49 -12.95
C PHE A 17 -11.92 -1.88 -12.82
N ILE A 18 -10.88 -2.68 -12.55
CA ILE A 18 -9.48 -2.22 -12.47
C ILE A 18 -9.00 -1.84 -13.87
N GLU A 19 -9.22 -2.70 -14.86
CA GLU A 19 -8.87 -2.43 -16.25
C GLU A 19 -9.61 -1.18 -16.78
N GLN A 20 -10.88 -1.01 -16.42
CA GLN A 20 -11.64 0.20 -16.77
C GLN A 20 -11.01 1.46 -16.16
N ALA A 21 -10.59 1.41 -14.90
CA ALA A 21 -9.91 2.52 -14.24
C ALA A 21 -8.59 2.87 -14.93
N VAL A 22 -7.76 1.85 -15.21
CA VAL A 22 -6.48 2.04 -15.92
C VAL A 22 -6.70 2.66 -17.31
N GLU A 23 -7.66 2.15 -18.09
CA GLU A 23 -7.95 2.71 -19.42
C GLU A 23 -8.50 4.14 -19.37
N ASN A 24 -9.28 4.48 -18.36
CA ASN A 24 -9.73 5.84 -18.14
C ASN A 24 -8.56 6.77 -17.82
N ASP A 25 -7.68 6.38 -16.91
CA ASP A 25 -6.49 7.16 -16.54
C ASP A 25 -5.53 7.36 -17.71
N LEU A 26 -5.34 6.33 -18.53
CA LEU A 26 -4.53 6.42 -19.76
C LEU A 26 -5.16 7.39 -20.78
N ARG A 27 -6.49 7.34 -20.95
CA ARG A 27 -7.22 8.24 -21.85
C ARG A 27 -7.14 9.70 -21.40
N GLU A 28 -7.16 9.93 -20.08
CA GLU A 28 -7.01 11.25 -19.47
C GLU A 28 -5.55 11.73 -19.42
N GLY A 29 -4.58 10.91 -19.85
CA GLY A 29 -3.16 11.24 -19.84
C GLY A 29 -2.56 11.32 -18.42
N LYS A 30 -3.22 10.74 -17.41
CA LYS A 30 -2.71 10.71 -16.06
C LYS A 30 -1.37 9.97 -16.00
N ASN A 31 -0.53 10.37 -15.06
CA ASN A 31 0.81 9.78 -14.83
C ASN A 31 1.70 9.74 -16.10
N GLY A 32 1.46 10.65 -17.06
CA GLY A 32 2.19 10.66 -18.32
C GLY A 32 1.98 9.42 -19.19
N GLY A 33 0.82 8.78 -19.06
CA GLY A 33 0.47 7.54 -19.79
C GLY A 33 1.22 6.30 -19.32
N LYS A 34 1.88 6.34 -18.17
CA LYS A 34 2.62 5.21 -17.60
C LYS A 34 1.75 4.41 -16.65
N VAL A 35 1.84 3.08 -16.76
CA VAL A 35 1.22 2.13 -15.83
C VAL A 35 2.30 1.52 -14.94
N GLN A 36 2.14 1.65 -13.65
CA GLN A 36 3.01 1.04 -12.66
C GLN A 36 2.18 0.39 -11.56
N THR A 37 2.48 -0.87 -11.28
CA THR A 37 1.91 -1.63 -10.18
C THR A 37 2.98 -2.02 -9.18
N ARG A 38 2.56 -2.59 -8.07
CA ARG A 38 3.46 -3.03 -7.01
C ARG A 38 2.90 -4.25 -6.32
N PHE A 39 3.73 -5.27 -6.15
CA PHE A 39 3.45 -6.37 -5.23
C PHE A 39 4.27 -6.15 -3.94
N PRO A 40 3.62 -5.89 -2.79
CA PRO A 40 4.27 -5.55 -1.53
C PRO A 40 4.16 -6.69 -0.49
N PRO A 41 4.87 -7.82 -0.64
CA PRO A 41 4.81 -8.90 0.34
C PRO A 41 5.56 -8.55 1.63
N GLU A 42 5.05 -9.02 2.77
CA GLU A 42 5.78 -9.08 4.03
C GLU A 42 6.55 -10.41 4.07
N PRO A 43 7.89 -10.41 4.25
CA PRO A 43 8.69 -11.64 4.19
C PRO A 43 8.68 -12.40 5.54
N ASN A 44 7.48 -12.73 6.02
CA ASN A 44 7.23 -13.40 7.31
C ASN A 44 6.68 -14.82 7.17
N GLY A 45 6.66 -15.38 5.97
CA GLY A 45 6.17 -16.72 5.65
C GLY A 45 6.13 -17.00 4.16
N TYR A 46 5.85 -18.24 3.79
CA TYR A 46 5.67 -18.66 2.41
C TYR A 46 4.35 -18.15 1.82
N LEU A 47 4.35 -17.94 0.51
CA LEU A 47 3.17 -17.52 -0.20
C LEU A 47 2.12 -18.64 -0.28
N HIS A 48 0.88 -18.26 -0.46
CA HIS A 48 -0.25 -19.17 -0.68
C HIS A 48 -1.08 -18.72 -1.89
N ILE A 49 -2.09 -19.48 -2.26
CA ILE A 49 -2.91 -19.22 -3.46
C ILE A 49 -3.55 -17.81 -3.49
N GLY A 50 -3.80 -17.22 -2.34
CA GLY A 50 -4.29 -15.84 -2.25
C GLY A 50 -3.25 -14.83 -2.77
N HIS A 51 -1.97 -15.04 -2.44
CA HIS A 51 -0.86 -14.23 -2.95
C HIS A 51 -0.66 -14.45 -4.45
N ALA A 52 -0.75 -15.68 -4.94
CA ALA A 52 -0.67 -15.97 -6.37
C ALA A 52 -1.74 -15.19 -7.17
N LYS A 53 -2.95 -15.06 -6.64
CA LYS A 53 -4.00 -14.24 -7.26
C LYS A 53 -3.62 -12.76 -7.32
N ALA A 54 -3.04 -12.20 -6.26
CA ALA A 54 -2.56 -10.82 -6.23
C ALA A 54 -1.41 -10.60 -7.21
N ILE A 55 -0.42 -11.51 -7.24
CA ILE A 55 0.69 -11.48 -8.18
C ILE A 55 0.18 -11.48 -9.63
N CYS A 56 -0.72 -12.40 -9.97
CA CYS A 56 -1.30 -12.47 -11.31
C CYS A 56 -2.06 -11.19 -11.69
N LEU A 57 -2.70 -10.52 -10.73
CA LEU A 57 -3.36 -9.25 -10.96
C LEU A 57 -2.36 -8.12 -11.17
N ASP A 58 -1.43 -7.92 -10.25
CA ASP A 58 -0.51 -6.79 -10.24
C ASP A 58 0.45 -6.86 -11.44
N PHE A 59 1.08 -8.00 -11.67
CA PHE A 59 1.97 -8.22 -12.81
C PHE A 59 1.20 -8.30 -14.12
N GLY A 60 0.02 -8.90 -14.13
CA GLY A 60 -0.83 -9.02 -15.31
C GLY A 60 -1.31 -7.67 -15.82
N ILE A 61 -1.71 -6.76 -14.95
CA ILE A 61 -2.06 -5.38 -15.32
C ILE A 61 -0.84 -4.66 -15.91
N ALA A 62 0.31 -4.71 -15.25
CA ALA A 62 1.52 -4.09 -15.77
C ALA A 62 1.86 -4.64 -17.18
N ALA A 63 1.90 -5.96 -17.36
CA ALA A 63 2.21 -6.59 -18.63
C ALA A 63 1.21 -6.22 -19.73
N ARG A 64 -0.09 -6.21 -19.42
CA ARG A 64 -1.16 -5.89 -20.38
C ARG A 64 -1.06 -4.48 -20.94
N TYR A 65 -0.67 -3.52 -20.11
CA TYR A 65 -0.61 -2.11 -20.49
C TYR A 65 0.82 -1.61 -20.77
N GLY A 66 1.78 -2.53 -20.97
CA GLY A 66 3.17 -2.17 -21.26
C GLY A 66 3.87 -1.41 -20.13
N GLY A 67 3.40 -1.62 -18.92
CA GLY A 67 3.91 -0.99 -17.72
C GLY A 67 4.95 -1.81 -16.95
N VAL A 68 5.19 -1.44 -15.72
CA VAL A 68 6.16 -2.08 -14.81
C VAL A 68 5.48 -2.47 -13.51
N CYS A 69 5.73 -3.69 -13.03
CA CYS A 69 5.42 -4.10 -11.68
C CYS A 69 6.70 -4.13 -10.85
N ASN A 70 6.73 -3.41 -9.73
CA ASN A 70 7.85 -3.43 -8.80
C ASN A 70 7.57 -4.41 -7.64
N LEU A 71 8.61 -5.08 -7.18
CA LEU A 71 8.60 -5.88 -5.97
C LEU A 71 9.09 -5.01 -4.81
N ARG A 72 8.25 -4.83 -3.79
CA ARG A 72 8.61 -4.05 -2.62
C ARG A 72 8.34 -4.86 -1.37
N PHE A 73 9.36 -5.33 -0.71
CA PHE A 73 9.23 -6.01 0.56
C PHE A 73 8.81 -5.04 1.66
N ASP A 74 7.77 -5.41 2.40
CA ASP A 74 7.31 -4.69 3.59
C ASP A 74 8.00 -5.29 4.83
N ASP A 75 9.30 -5.07 4.90
CA ASP A 75 10.24 -5.66 5.86
C ASP A 75 10.44 -4.72 7.06
N THR A 76 9.35 -4.40 7.75
CA THR A 76 9.37 -3.44 8.87
C THR A 76 9.36 -4.11 10.25
N ASN A 77 9.26 -5.44 10.32
CA ASN A 77 9.21 -6.19 11.56
C ASN A 77 10.35 -7.23 11.67
N PRO A 78 11.54 -6.85 12.13
CA PRO A 78 12.73 -7.70 12.14
C PRO A 78 12.61 -8.95 13.01
N THR A 79 11.55 -9.06 13.83
CA THR A 79 11.35 -10.25 14.70
C THR A 79 10.65 -11.41 13.99
N LYS A 80 10.09 -11.20 12.81
CA LYS A 80 9.30 -12.19 12.07
C LYS A 80 9.78 -12.44 10.65
N GLU A 81 10.71 -11.63 10.18
CA GLU A 81 11.16 -11.62 8.80
C GLU A 81 12.44 -12.41 8.65
N ASP A 82 12.54 -13.18 7.57
CA ASP A 82 13.69 -14.00 7.25
C ASP A 82 14.03 -13.92 5.76
N MET A 83 15.33 -13.94 5.46
CA MET A 83 15.85 -13.98 4.10
C MET A 83 15.38 -15.22 3.33
N GLU A 84 15.09 -16.32 4.00
CA GLU A 84 14.52 -17.53 3.41
C GLU A 84 13.17 -17.19 2.73
N TYR A 85 12.32 -16.42 3.38
CA TYR A 85 11.03 -16.02 2.80
C TYR A 85 11.20 -15.02 1.65
N VAL A 86 12.18 -14.12 1.74
CA VAL A 86 12.50 -13.20 0.62
C VAL A 86 12.84 -13.99 -0.64
N GLU A 87 13.73 -14.98 -0.55
CA GLU A 87 14.13 -15.78 -1.71
C GLU A 87 12.98 -16.67 -2.21
N ALA A 88 12.21 -17.31 -1.30
CA ALA A 88 11.05 -18.12 -1.68
C ALA A 88 9.98 -17.28 -2.41
N ILE A 89 9.72 -16.04 -1.98
CA ILE A 89 8.79 -15.13 -2.66
C ILE A 89 9.27 -14.80 -4.09
N LYS A 90 10.57 -14.56 -4.26
CA LYS A 90 11.15 -14.30 -5.58
C LYS A 90 11.02 -15.52 -6.51
N GLU A 91 11.32 -16.70 -6.00
CA GLU A 91 11.16 -17.96 -6.72
C GLU A 91 9.71 -18.19 -7.14
N ASP A 92 8.75 -17.97 -6.26
CA ASP A 92 7.32 -18.12 -6.53
C ASP A 92 6.82 -17.17 -7.63
N ILE A 93 7.28 -15.91 -7.60
CA ILE A 93 6.94 -14.93 -8.66
C ILE A 93 7.49 -15.39 -10.02
N GLN A 94 8.74 -15.85 -10.05
CA GLN A 94 9.38 -16.35 -11.26
C GLN A 94 8.73 -17.66 -11.76
N TRP A 95 8.36 -18.55 -10.84
CA TRP A 95 7.64 -19.77 -11.17
C TRP A 95 6.27 -19.50 -11.79
N LEU A 96 5.58 -18.44 -11.35
CA LEU A 96 4.34 -17.96 -11.99
C LEU A 96 4.57 -17.29 -13.35
N GLY A 97 5.83 -17.16 -13.80
CA GLY A 97 6.20 -16.62 -15.11
C GLY A 97 6.35 -15.10 -15.16
N PHE A 98 6.47 -14.43 -14.01
CA PHE A 98 6.60 -12.98 -13.95
C PHE A 98 8.04 -12.53 -13.64
N GLN A 99 8.34 -11.29 -14.03
CA GLN A 99 9.57 -10.57 -13.72
C GLN A 99 9.22 -9.19 -13.20
N TRP A 100 9.88 -8.76 -12.11
CA TRP A 100 9.71 -7.41 -11.58
C TRP A 100 10.68 -6.41 -12.21
N GLY A 101 10.32 -5.12 -12.16
CA GLY A 101 11.17 -4.05 -12.65
C GLY A 101 12.26 -3.70 -11.65
N ASN A 102 11.85 -3.12 -10.52
CA ASN A 102 12.76 -2.78 -9.42
C ASN A 102 12.37 -3.55 -8.17
N GLU A 103 13.38 -3.76 -7.30
CA GLU A 103 13.24 -4.37 -6.00
C GLU A 103 13.52 -3.32 -4.92
N TYR A 104 12.66 -3.24 -3.93
CA TYR A 104 12.75 -2.27 -2.83
C TYR A 104 12.47 -2.96 -1.50
N TYR A 105 13.08 -2.43 -0.46
CA TYR A 105 12.84 -2.82 0.93
C TYR A 105 12.33 -1.60 1.71
N ALA A 106 11.25 -1.75 2.46
CA ALA A 106 10.69 -0.65 3.24
C ALA A 106 11.66 -0.16 4.32
N SER A 107 12.46 -1.06 4.87
CA SER A 107 13.48 -0.75 5.87
C SER A 107 14.58 0.22 5.38
N ASP A 108 14.87 0.25 4.09
CA ASP A 108 15.83 1.19 3.50
C ASP A 108 15.38 2.66 3.59
N TYR A 109 14.11 2.89 3.88
CA TYR A 109 13.47 4.21 3.84
C TYR A 109 13.07 4.75 5.21
N PHE A 110 13.47 4.13 6.31
CA PHE A 110 13.04 4.53 7.66
C PHE A 110 13.34 6.00 7.98
N GLN A 111 14.50 6.51 7.61
CA GLN A 111 14.82 7.93 7.84
C GLN A 111 13.89 8.84 7.03
N GLN A 112 13.63 8.50 5.78
CA GLN A 112 12.73 9.25 4.92
C GLN A 112 11.29 9.24 5.44
N LEU A 113 10.82 8.08 5.93
CA LEU A 113 9.49 7.94 6.55
C LEU A 113 9.38 8.77 7.82
N TRP A 114 10.45 8.82 8.63
CA TRP A 114 10.54 9.69 9.79
C TRP A 114 10.41 11.16 9.40
N ASP A 115 11.17 11.61 8.41
CA ASP A 115 11.13 12.99 7.93
C ASP A 115 9.74 13.37 7.38
N PHE A 116 9.09 12.46 6.66
CA PHE A 116 7.71 12.66 6.20
C PHE A 116 6.73 12.75 7.37
N ALA A 117 6.84 11.91 8.39
CA ALA A 117 6.01 11.96 9.58
C ALA A 117 6.17 13.29 10.31
N VAL A 118 7.40 13.75 10.50
CA VAL A 118 7.69 15.08 11.09
C VAL A 118 7.05 16.20 10.28
N ASN A 119 7.12 16.14 8.96
CA ASN A 119 6.51 17.14 8.10
C ASN A 119 4.97 17.12 8.21
N LEU A 120 4.35 15.95 8.25
CA LEU A 120 2.90 15.84 8.43
C LEU A 120 2.45 16.42 9.78
N ILE A 121 3.21 16.22 10.86
CA ILE A 121 2.91 16.82 12.16
C ILE A 121 3.04 18.35 12.07
N LYS A 122 4.13 18.88 11.47
CA LYS A 122 4.34 20.32 11.30
C LYS A 122 3.25 21.00 10.47
N GLU A 123 2.69 20.29 9.50
CA GLU A 123 1.59 20.78 8.69
C GLU A 123 0.21 20.61 9.36
N GLY A 124 0.15 20.09 10.59
CA GLY A 124 -1.09 19.81 11.30
C GLY A 124 -1.92 18.70 10.66
N LYS A 125 -1.28 17.81 9.87
CA LYS A 125 -1.93 16.67 9.18
C LYS A 125 -1.80 15.36 9.94
N ALA A 126 -0.99 15.34 11.00
CA ALA A 126 -0.84 14.20 11.89
C ALA A 126 -0.67 14.66 13.33
N TYR A 127 -0.99 13.81 14.27
CA TYR A 127 -0.89 14.06 15.71
C TYR A 127 -0.50 12.78 16.44
N ILE A 128 -0.05 12.93 17.70
CA ILE A 128 0.23 11.79 18.58
C ILE A 128 -0.97 11.47 19.43
N ASP A 129 -1.38 10.21 19.38
CA ASP A 129 -2.49 9.64 20.13
C ASP A 129 -1.95 8.67 21.19
N GLU A 130 -2.40 8.84 22.43
CA GLU A 130 -2.00 8.00 23.57
C GLU A 130 -3.12 7.10 24.06
N GLN A 131 -4.10 6.81 23.21
CA GLN A 131 -5.19 5.91 23.53
C GLN A 131 -4.74 4.44 23.44
N ASN A 132 -5.17 3.64 24.40
CA ASN A 132 -4.98 2.20 24.33
C ASN A 132 -5.96 1.53 23.33
N SER A 133 -5.73 0.25 23.05
CA SER A 133 -6.53 -0.50 22.07
C SER A 133 -8.03 -0.54 22.40
N GLU A 134 -8.40 -0.59 23.67
CA GLU A 134 -9.80 -0.62 24.11
C GLU A 134 -10.49 0.72 23.84
N GLN A 135 -9.81 1.83 24.15
CA GLN A 135 -10.30 3.18 23.87
C GLN A 135 -10.48 3.42 22.36
N ILE A 136 -9.50 2.99 21.55
CA ILE A 136 -9.58 3.09 20.10
C ILE A 136 -10.75 2.23 19.57
N ALA A 137 -10.90 1.01 20.05
CA ALA A 137 -11.99 0.12 19.65
C ALA A 137 -13.37 0.71 19.99
N ALA A 138 -13.52 1.33 21.16
CA ALA A 138 -14.76 1.98 21.59
C ALA A 138 -15.13 3.20 20.71
N GLN A 139 -14.12 3.91 20.18
CA GLN A 139 -14.31 5.10 19.36
C GLN A 139 -14.47 4.81 17.87
N LYS A 140 -13.97 3.67 17.38
CA LYS A 140 -13.91 3.34 15.94
C LYS A 140 -15.25 3.36 15.24
N GLY A 141 -16.36 3.20 15.98
CA GLY A 141 -17.69 3.08 15.41
C GLY A 141 -17.95 1.71 14.78
N THR A 142 -19.04 1.62 14.05
CA THR A 142 -19.48 0.42 13.32
C THR A 142 -19.82 0.79 11.88
N PRO A 143 -20.05 -0.17 10.97
CA PRO A 143 -20.49 0.14 9.60
C PRO A 143 -21.78 0.97 9.52
N THR A 144 -22.57 1.01 10.59
CA THR A 144 -23.85 1.73 10.66
C THR A 144 -23.85 2.92 11.61
N GLN A 145 -22.77 3.11 12.39
CA GLN A 145 -22.63 4.20 13.33
C GLN A 145 -21.25 4.86 13.18
N PRO A 146 -21.18 6.16 12.90
CA PRO A 146 -19.91 6.86 12.80
C PRO A 146 -19.15 6.78 14.12
N GLY A 147 -17.84 6.71 14.04
CA GLY A 147 -16.97 6.80 15.22
C GLY A 147 -16.91 8.21 15.79
N THR A 148 -16.26 8.34 16.94
CA THR A 148 -15.98 9.63 17.58
C THR A 148 -14.52 10.00 17.39
N GLU A 149 -14.23 11.29 17.36
CA GLU A 149 -12.86 11.78 17.24
C GLU A 149 -12.03 11.47 18.49
N SER A 150 -10.72 11.27 18.31
CA SER A 150 -9.79 11.13 19.42
C SER A 150 -9.72 12.45 20.21
N PRO A 151 -9.64 12.40 21.55
CA PRO A 151 -9.42 13.58 22.38
C PRO A 151 -8.07 14.28 22.07
N TYR A 152 -7.14 13.57 21.45
CA TYR A 152 -5.82 14.07 21.07
C TYR A 152 -5.76 14.64 19.66
N ARG A 153 -6.85 14.56 18.89
CA ARG A 153 -6.88 14.99 17.48
C ARG A 153 -6.41 16.42 17.27
N ASN A 154 -6.74 17.31 18.21
CA ASN A 154 -6.42 18.74 18.16
C ASN A 154 -5.24 19.10 19.08
N ARG A 155 -4.36 18.15 19.36
CA ARG A 155 -3.14 18.39 20.16
C ARG A 155 -2.25 19.43 19.47
N PRO A 156 -1.62 20.35 20.24
CA PRO A 156 -0.66 21.30 19.68
C PRO A 156 0.45 20.61 18.90
N ILE A 157 0.90 21.25 17.82
CA ILE A 157 1.95 20.71 16.94
C ILE A 157 3.26 20.47 17.71
N GLU A 158 3.63 21.41 18.57
CA GLU A 158 4.86 21.35 19.37
C GLU A 158 4.83 20.15 20.33
N GLU A 159 3.71 19.91 20.97
CA GLU A 159 3.52 18.76 21.87
C GLU A 159 3.58 17.43 21.10
N SER A 160 2.94 17.37 19.93
CA SER A 160 3.01 16.18 19.06
C SER A 160 4.43 15.90 18.58
N LEU A 161 5.21 16.93 18.24
CA LEU A 161 6.62 16.78 17.84
C LEU A 161 7.48 16.30 19.00
N GLU A 162 7.27 16.83 20.20
CA GLU A 162 8.02 16.39 21.40
C GLU A 162 7.74 14.92 21.70
N LEU A 163 6.46 14.50 21.68
CA LEU A 163 6.07 13.13 21.93
C LEU A 163 6.58 12.18 20.82
N PHE A 164 6.57 12.62 19.56
CA PHE A 164 7.12 11.83 18.46
C PHE A 164 8.61 11.59 18.62
N ASN A 165 9.37 12.60 19.06
CA ASN A 165 10.79 12.45 19.39
C ASN A 165 11.01 11.47 20.58
N LYS A 166 10.16 11.55 21.60
CA LYS A 166 10.20 10.62 22.74
C LYS A 166 9.87 9.17 22.35
N MET A 167 9.04 8.96 21.33
CA MET A 167 8.82 7.63 20.76
C MET A 167 10.11 7.05 20.18
N ASN A 168 10.89 7.86 19.49
CA ASN A 168 12.17 7.44 18.91
C ASN A 168 13.22 7.09 19.97
N SER A 169 13.24 7.81 21.09
CA SER A 169 14.16 7.51 22.21
C SER A 169 13.70 6.35 23.10
N GLY A 170 12.50 5.82 22.87
CA GLY A 170 11.91 4.74 23.69
C GLY A 170 11.38 5.23 25.04
N GLU A 171 11.20 6.53 25.24
CA GLU A 171 10.70 7.13 26.47
C GLU A 171 9.18 7.10 26.62
N THR A 172 8.47 6.70 25.55
CA THR A 172 7.01 6.65 25.55
C THR A 172 6.47 5.26 25.88
N VAL A 173 5.19 5.20 26.24
CA VAL A 173 4.49 3.94 26.51
C VAL A 173 4.08 3.24 25.22
N SER A 174 3.88 1.92 25.29
CA SER A 174 3.61 1.04 24.14
C SER A 174 2.32 1.36 23.36
N TYR A 175 1.41 2.16 23.91
CA TYR A 175 0.17 2.59 23.25
C TYR A 175 0.23 4.01 22.66
N THR A 176 1.42 4.59 22.51
CA THR A 176 1.60 5.88 21.83
C THR A 176 1.70 5.65 20.31
N HIS A 177 0.84 6.35 19.55
CA HIS A 177 0.71 6.16 18.10
C HIS A 177 0.77 7.48 17.35
N LEU A 178 1.37 7.47 16.16
CA LEU A 178 1.20 8.54 15.17
C LEU A 178 -0.09 8.28 14.38
N ARG A 179 -0.99 9.27 14.33
CA ARG A 179 -2.24 9.20 13.55
C ARG A 179 -2.36 10.36 12.57
N ALA A 180 -2.78 10.07 11.36
CA ALA A 180 -3.13 11.10 10.38
C ALA A 180 -4.51 11.69 10.66
N HIS A 181 -4.71 12.96 10.29
CA HIS A 181 -6.03 13.55 10.18
C HIS A 181 -6.70 13.01 8.91
N GLU A 182 -7.22 11.79 8.98
CA GLU A 182 -7.98 11.22 7.89
C GLU A 182 -9.24 12.07 7.68
N THR A 183 -9.37 12.63 6.48
CA THR A 183 -10.64 13.20 6.04
C THR A 183 -11.51 12.02 5.63
N THR A 184 -12.58 11.77 6.38
CA THR A 184 -13.66 10.90 5.89
C THR A 184 -14.23 11.56 4.65
N LEU A 185 -13.85 11.04 3.49
CA LEU A 185 -14.57 11.33 2.25
C LEU A 185 -15.96 10.71 2.40
N HIS A 186 -16.96 11.54 2.55
CA HIS A 186 -18.38 11.17 2.48
C HIS A 186 -18.79 11.00 1.02
#